data_4591ee2b4a607d4d4325c88ddac916cd
#
_entry.id   4591ee2b4a607d4d4325c88ddac916cd
#
_cell.length_a   1.000
_cell.length_b   1.000
_cell.length_c   1.000
_cell.angle_alpha   90.00
_cell.angle_beta   90.00
_cell.angle_gamma   90.00
#
_symmetry.space_group_name_H-M   'P 1'
#
loop_
_entity.id
_entity.type
_entity.pdbx_description
1 polymer ?
#
loop_
_entity_poly.entity_id
_entity_poly.type
_entity_poly.pdbx_seq_one_letter_code
_entity_poly.pdbx_strand_id
1 'polypeptide(L)'
;TLAAAMLAAPAVNVFAATDVAIDTNRVGSLTIHKYDITAATAKGFNTDKYKPDGKQNAEAEAELANYKIEGVEFTYMKVGDISTDTVGGQVKVMYGIPAELEKILGLTDTRGDHKHTSDEVYDAMKNILLNNTQSKNKLEDYVMTGYGHTAMPMTDENGISTATSLPLGLYL
;
A
#
# COMPACT_ATOMS: atom_id res chain seq x y z
N THR A 1 10.07 5.94 -10.03
CA THR A 1 9.21 4.75 -10.20
C THR A 1 8.44 4.56 -8.92
N LEU A 2 7.15 4.97 -8.89
CA LEU A 2 6.27 4.83 -7.74
C LEU A 2 6.04 3.34 -7.46
N ALA A 3 6.51 2.84 -6.33
CA ALA A 3 6.09 1.56 -5.80
C ALA A 3 4.99 1.85 -4.77
N ALA A 4 3.73 1.67 -5.14
CA ALA A 4 2.65 1.71 -4.17
C ALA A 4 2.67 0.41 -3.36
N ALA A 5 3.16 0.47 -2.13
CA ALA A 5 3.04 -0.61 -1.20
C ALA A 5 1.67 -0.50 -0.53
N MET A 6 0.70 -1.25 -1.01
CA MET A 6 -0.53 -1.47 -0.27
C MET A 6 -0.23 -2.45 0.86
N LEU A 7 -0.25 -1.98 2.10
CA LEU A 7 -0.45 -2.85 3.26
C LEU A 7 -1.91 -3.33 3.20
N ALA A 8 -2.15 -4.37 2.39
CA ALA A 8 -3.38 -5.12 2.49
C ALA A 8 -3.35 -5.80 3.86
N ALA A 9 -4.15 -5.30 4.79
CA ALA A 9 -4.50 -6.12 5.93
C ALA A 9 -5.01 -7.45 5.37
N PRO A 10 -4.60 -8.61 5.92
CA PRO A 10 -5.06 -9.89 5.44
C PRO A 10 -6.59 -9.87 5.40
N ALA A 11 -7.17 -10.29 4.28
CA ALA A 11 -8.60 -10.48 4.19
C ALA A 11 -9.01 -11.42 5.33
N VAL A 12 -9.54 -10.84 6.40
CA VAL A 12 -10.06 -11.62 7.53
C VAL A 12 -11.32 -12.25 6.99
N ASN A 13 -11.28 -13.57 6.82
CA ASN A 13 -12.51 -14.34 6.57
C ASN A 13 -13.52 -13.96 7.65
N VAL A 14 -14.61 -13.34 7.23
CA VAL A 14 -15.67 -12.87 8.12
C VAL A 14 -16.34 -14.10 8.72
N PHE A 15 -15.96 -14.44 9.94
CA PHE A 15 -16.79 -15.31 10.78
C PHE A 15 -17.93 -14.43 11.33
N ALA A 16 -19.14 -14.99 11.30
CA ALA A 16 -20.36 -14.33 11.71
C ALA A 16 -20.25 -13.70 13.11
N ALA A 17 -20.65 -12.43 13.19
CA ALA A 17 -21.20 -11.73 14.34
C ALA A 17 -20.41 -11.82 15.67
N THR A 18 -19.34 -11.07 15.76
CA THR A 18 -18.99 -10.26 16.94
C THR A 18 -18.37 -8.98 16.40
N ASP A 19 -18.70 -7.84 17.00
CA ASP A 19 -18.12 -6.55 16.64
C ASP A 19 -16.59 -6.67 16.55
N VAL A 20 -16.05 -6.73 15.34
CA VAL A 20 -14.60 -6.72 15.14
C VAL A 20 -14.18 -5.26 15.31
N ALA A 21 -14.00 -4.84 16.55
CA ALA A 21 -13.40 -3.56 16.84
C ALA A 21 -11.91 -3.61 16.42
N ILE A 22 -11.53 -2.76 15.49
CA ILE A 22 -10.11 -2.54 15.20
C ILE A 22 -9.49 -1.84 16.41
N ASP A 23 -8.50 -2.48 17.04
CA ASP A 23 -7.71 -1.81 18.06
C ASP A 23 -6.79 -0.78 17.40
N THR A 24 -7.25 0.46 17.37
CA THR A 24 -6.51 1.58 16.74
C THR A 24 -5.24 1.97 17.47
N ASN A 25 -4.97 1.41 18.66
CA ASN A 25 -3.72 1.63 19.40
C ASN A 25 -2.60 0.70 18.92
N ARG A 26 -2.91 -0.29 18.08
CA ARG A 26 -1.90 -1.15 17.50
C ARG A 26 -1.08 -0.39 16.46
N VAL A 27 0.18 -0.77 16.36
CA VAL A 27 1.10 -0.28 15.35
C VAL A 27 1.57 -1.43 14.47
N GLY A 28 1.93 -1.11 13.24
CA GLY A 28 2.49 -2.04 12.28
C GLY A 28 3.90 -1.64 11.84
N SER A 29 4.38 -2.30 10.84
CA SER A 29 5.63 -1.96 10.13
C SER A 29 5.44 -2.12 8.63
N LEU A 30 6.22 -1.34 7.86
CA LEU A 30 6.34 -1.46 6.42
C LEU A 30 7.78 -1.86 6.11
N THR A 31 7.96 -3.00 5.46
CA THR A 31 9.28 -3.45 4.97
C THR A 31 9.25 -3.50 3.45
N ILE A 32 10.22 -2.84 2.83
CA ILE A 32 10.39 -2.81 1.37
C ILE A 32 11.65 -3.60 1.03
N HIS A 33 11.54 -4.53 0.07
CA HIS A 33 12.64 -5.26 -0.52
C HIS A 33 12.87 -4.73 -1.94
N LYS A 34 14.04 -4.17 -2.20
CA LYS A 34 14.38 -3.55 -3.48
C LYS A 34 15.31 -4.44 -4.29
N TYR A 35 14.90 -4.73 -5.53
CA TYR A 35 15.67 -5.56 -6.47
C TYR A 35 15.78 -4.91 -7.84
N ASP A 36 16.87 -5.20 -8.56
CA ASP A 36 17.01 -4.91 -9.99
C ASP A 36 16.27 -5.98 -10.81
N ILE A 37 14.98 -5.75 -11.01
CA ILE A 37 14.12 -6.65 -11.77
C ILE A 37 14.51 -6.70 -13.25
N THR A 38 15.07 -5.62 -13.81
CA THR A 38 15.52 -5.60 -15.19
C THR A 38 16.69 -6.56 -15.39
N ALA A 39 17.70 -6.50 -14.53
CA ALA A 39 18.83 -7.41 -14.58
C ALA A 39 18.42 -8.86 -14.29
N ALA A 40 17.53 -9.08 -13.30
CA ALA A 40 17.04 -10.40 -12.96
C ALA A 40 16.26 -11.05 -14.12
N THR A 41 15.37 -10.30 -14.77
CA THR A 41 14.57 -10.78 -15.90
C THR A 41 15.45 -11.12 -17.10
N ALA A 42 16.51 -10.33 -17.37
CA ALA A 42 17.50 -10.63 -18.39
C ALA A 42 18.27 -11.94 -18.13
N LYS A 43 18.21 -12.47 -16.90
CA LYS A 43 18.79 -13.75 -16.47
C LYS A 43 17.77 -14.85 -16.25
N GLY A 44 16.50 -14.63 -16.63
CA GLY A 44 15.47 -15.65 -16.62
C GLY A 44 14.49 -15.57 -15.44
N PHE A 45 14.57 -14.54 -14.57
CA PHE A 45 13.57 -14.35 -13.53
C PHE A 45 12.19 -14.14 -14.16
N ASN A 46 11.21 -14.90 -13.68
CA ASN A 46 9.85 -14.88 -14.23
C ASN A 46 8.90 -14.02 -13.38
N THR A 47 8.66 -12.78 -13.81
CA THR A 47 7.76 -11.84 -13.14
C THR A 47 6.29 -12.28 -13.15
N ASP A 48 5.87 -13.13 -14.08
CA ASP A 48 4.50 -13.65 -14.12
C ASP A 48 4.26 -14.74 -13.07
N LYS A 49 5.32 -15.52 -12.75
CA LYS A 49 5.30 -16.52 -11.68
C LYS A 49 5.22 -15.86 -10.30
N TYR A 50 5.92 -14.73 -10.11
CA TYR A 50 6.09 -14.06 -8.82
C TYR A 50 5.40 -12.70 -8.80
N LYS A 51 4.07 -12.70 -8.94
CA LYS A 51 3.29 -11.46 -8.80
C LYS A 51 3.27 -11.01 -7.35
N PRO A 52 3.54 -9.72 -7.07
CA PRO A 52 3.48 -9.21 -5.70
C PRO A 52 2.04 -9.26 -5.17
N ASP A 53 1.87 -9.87 -4.01
CA ASP A 53 0.60 -9.98 -3.29
C ASP A 53 0.67 -9.37 -1.89
N GLY A 54 1.74 -8.63 -1.59
CA GLY A 54 1.99 -8.01 -0.29
C GLY A 54 2.49 -8.99 0.78
N LYS A 55 2.77 -10.26 0.42
CA LYS A 55 3.32 -11.27 1.32
C LYS A 55 4.76 -11.59 0.98
N GLN A 56 5.48 -12.06 1.98
CA GLN A 56 6.82 -12.59 1.77
C GLN A 56 6.77 -13.84 0.89
N ASN A 57 7.61 -13.87 -0.15
CA ASN A 57 7.78 -15.01 -1.03
C ASN A 57 9.25 -15.46 -1.03
N ALA A 58 9.55 -16.46 -0.20
CA ALA A 58 10.92 -16.94 0.00
C ALA A 58 11.55 -17.52 -1.29
N GLU A 59 10.75 -18.08 -2.19
CA GLU A 59 11.26 -18.59 -3.46
C GLU A 59 11.70 -17.44 -4.37
N ALA A 60 10.87 -16.39 -4.50
CA ALA A 60 11.24 -15.19 -5.24
C ALA A 60 12.46 -14.49 -4.65
N GLU A 61 12.53 -14.37 -3.32
CA GLU A 61 13.68 -13.77 -2.63
C GLU A 61 14.97 -14.54 -2.90
N ALA A 62 14.91 -15.88 -2.94
CA ALA A 62 16.06 -16.71 -3.25
C ALA A 62 16.56 -16.51 -4.70
N GLU A 63 15.64 -16.45 -5.67
CA GLU A 63 15.99 -16.16 -7.07
C GLU A 63 16.54 -14.73 -7.26
N LEU A 64 16.08 -13.77 -6.44
CA LEU A 64 16.48 -12.36 -6.49
C LEU A 64 17.68 -12.02 -5.61
N ALA A 65 18.28 -12.99 -4.93
CA ALA A 65 19.34 -12.76 -3.93
C ALA A 65 20.56 -11.96 -4.46
N ASN A 66 20.88 -12.13 -5.74
CA ASN A 66 22.00 -11.45 -6.38
C ASN A 66 21.62 -10.10 -7.06
N TYR A 67 20.38 -9.66 -6.91
CA TYR A 67 19.84 -8.46 -7.57
C TYR A 67 19.34 -7.41 -6.57
N LYS A 68 19.79 -7.49 -5.33
CA LYS A 68 19.50 -6.53 -4.27
C LYS A 68 20.09 -5.17 -4.59
N ILE A 69 19.36 -4.09 -4.28
CA ILE A 69 19.84 -2.72 -4.51
C ILE A 69 19.91 -2.00 -3.18
N GLU A 70 21.12 -1.62 -2.81
CA GLU A 70 21.45 -0.79 -1.66
C GLU A 70 21.30 0.70 -1.97
N GLY A 71 21.09 1.54 -0.93
CA GLY A 71 21.15 3.00 -1.03
C GLY A 71 19.95 3.65 -1.71
N VAL A 72 18.81 2.94 -1.85
CA VAL A 72 17.59 3.52 -2.39
C VAL A 72 16.78 4.15 -1.27
N GLU A 73 16.41 5.41 -1.47
CA GLU A 73 15.53 6.16 -0.56
C GLU A 73 14.06 5.92 -0.93
N PHE A 74 13.24 5.69 0.10
CA PHE A 74 11.79 5.65 0.01
C PHE A 74 11.18 6.66 0.97
N THR A 75 10.01 7.15 0.62
CA THR A 75 9.18 7.97 1.50
C THR A 75 7.81 7.33 1.61
N TYR A 76 7.15 7.55 2.72
CA TYR A 76 5.76 7.15 2.92
C TYR A 76 4.95 8.31 3.50
N MET A 77 3.65 8.28 3.28
CA MET A 77 2.70 9.21 3.89
C MET A 77 1.45 8.45 4.31
N LYS A 78 0.99 8.67 5.54
CA LYS A 78 -0.32 8.19 5.97
C LYS A 78 -1.38 9.06 5.32
N VAL A 79 -2.26 8.48 4.53
CA VAL A 79 -3.28 9.18 3.74
C VAL A 79 -4.70 8.86 4.13
N GLY A 80 -4.91 7.89 5.03
CA GLY A 80 -6.24 7.57 5.51
C GLY A 80 -6.22 6.93 6.89
N ASP A 81 -7.15 7.33 7.75
CA ASP A 81 -7.39 6.67 9.02
C ASP A 81 -8.26 5.43 8.81
N ILE A 82 -7.99 4.39 9.60
CA ILE A 82 -8.75 3.15 9.56
C ILE A 82 -9.90 3.20 10.57
N SER A 83 -11.04 2.68 10.16
CA SER A 83 -12.21 2.48 11.03
C SER A 83 -12.98 1.24 10.59
N THR A 84 -14.03 0.88 11.32
CA THR A 84 -15.02 -0.11 10.88
C THR A 84 -16.37 0.56 10.74
N ASP A 85 -17.18 0.11 9.79
CA ASP A 85 -18.55 0.54 9.64
C ASP A 85 -19.41 -0.62 9.11
N THR A 86 -20.72 -0.53 9.27
CA THR A 86 -21.67 -1.54 8.78
C THR A 86 -22.16 -1.13 7.39
N VAL A 87 -21.74 -1.86 6.39
CA VAL A 87 -22.13 -1.63 4.98
C VAL A 87 -22.85 -2.87 4.46
N GLY A 88 -24.12 -2.70 4.07
CA GLY A 88 -24.94 -3.82 3.59
C GLY A 88 -25.19 -4.90 4.64
N GLY A 89 -25.25 -4.52 5.93
CA GLY A 89 -25.44 -5.47 7.05
C GLY A 89 -24.20 -6.25 7.46
N GLN A 90 -23.03 -5.92 6.89
CA GLN A 90 -21.74 -6.53 7.24
C GLN A 90 -20.78 -5.47 7.80
N VAL A 91 -20.01 -5.83 8.82
CA VAL A 91 -18.92 -4.98 9.31
C VAL A 91 -17.78 -5.00 8.30
N LYS A 92 -17.42 -3.83 7.80
CA LYS A 92 -16.32 -3.65 6.84
C LYS A 92 -15.26 -2.73 7.38
N VAL A 93 -14.02 -2.96 6.95
CA VAL A 93 -12.92 -2.03 7.15
C VAL A 93 -13.11 -0.84 6.22
N MET A 94 -13.00 0.37 6.77
CA MET A 94 -13.15 1.63 6.07
C MET A 94 -11.89 2.47 6.24
N TYR A 95 -11.57 3.23 5.20
CA TYR A 95 -10.51 4.24 5.23
C TYR A 95 -11.13 5.63 5.04
N GLY A 96 -10.82 6.55 5.95
CA GLY A 96 -11.15 7.97 5.81
C GLY A 96 -10.17 8.60 4.81
N ILE A 97 -10.66 8.99 3.63
CA ILE A 97 -9.83 9.52 2.53
C ILE A 97 -10.04 11.04 2.44
N PRO A 98 -8.99 11.88 2.49
CA PRO A 98 -9.13 13.31 2.27
C PRO A 98 -9.79 13.64 0.93
N ALA A 99 -10.67 14.63 0.90
CA ALA A 99 -11.46 15.00 -0.29
C ALA A 99 -10.59 15.30 -1.53
N GLU A 100 -9.38 15.82 -1.36
CA GLU A 100 -8.44 16.03 -2.46
C GLU A 100 -7.94 14.71 -3.04
N LEU A 101 -7.58 13.78 -2.16
CA LEU A 101 -7.13 12.45 -2.58
C LEU A 101 -8.28 11.65 -3.22
N GLU A 102 -9.52 11.76 -2.73
CA GLU A 102 -10.69 11.17 -3.39
C GLU A 102 -10.82 11.61 -4.85
N LYS A 103 -10.63 12.90 -5.13
CA LYS A 103 -10.66 13.44 -6.51
C LYS A 103 -9.56 12.86 -7.38
N ILE A 104 -8.35 12.71 -6.82
CA ILE A 104 -7.22 12.12 -7.54
C ILE A 104 -7.50 10.65 -7.85
N LEU A 105 -8.03 9.92 -6.87
CA LEU A 105 -8.37 8.50 -6.97
C LEU A 105 -9.64 8.26 -7.81
N GLY A 106 -10.46 9.27 -8.05
CA GLY A 106 -11.76 9.12 -8.72
C GLY A 106 -12.80 8.42 -7.85
N LEU A 107 -12.64 8.48 -6.53
CA LEU A 107 -13.60 7.96 -5.55
C LEU A 107 -14.80 8.90 -5.45
N THR A 108 -15.97 8.34 -5.27
CA THR A 108 -17.21 9.11 -5.06
C THR A 108 -17.69 8.88 -3.63
N ASP A 109 -17.69 9.94 -2.84
CA ASP A 109 -18.26 9.90 -1.50
C ASP A 109 -19.80 9.88 -1.55
N THR A 110 -20.36 8.68 -1.58
CA THR A 110 -21.81 8.47 -1.63
C THR A 110 -22.47 8.57 -0.24
N ARG A 111 -21.69 8.56 0.83
CA ARG A 111 -22.16 8.59 2.20
C ARG A 111 -22.03 9.96 2.87
N GLY A 112 -21.20 10.84 2.30
CA GLY A 112 -20.93 12.18 2.85
C GLY A 112 -20.03 12.17 4.08
N ASP A 113 -19.28 11.10 4.29
CA ASP A 113 -18.38 10.90 5.45
C ASP A 113 -16.91 10.70 5.05
N HIS A 114 -16.60 10.80 3.75
CA HIS A 114 -15.26 10.58 3.18
C HIS A 114 -14.65 9.21 3.52
N LYS A 115 -15.50 8.21 3.79
CA LYS A 115 -15.05 6.86 4.09
C LYS A 115 -15.32 5.91 2.92
N HIS A 116 -14.31 5.10 2.63
CA HIS A 116 -14.34 4.11 1.55
C HIS A 116 -13.92 2.74 2.06
N THR A 117 -14.50 1.70 1.53
CA THR A 117 -14.08 0.34 1.83
C THR A 117 -12.70 0.06 1.26
N SER A 118 -12.02 -0.94 1.81
CA SER A 118 -10.72 -1.40 1.28
C SER A 118 -10.80 -1.79 -0.21
N ASP A 119 -11.91 -2.37 -0.65
CA ASP A 119 -12.11 -2.78 -2.04
C ASP A 119 -12.23 -1.56 -2.97
N GLU A 120 -13.02 -0.54 -2.58
CA GLU A 120 -13.16 0.71 -3.35
C GLU A 120 -11.81 1.40 -3.52
N VAL A 121 -11.02 1.50 -2.45
CA VAL A 121 -9.70 2.12 -2.50
C VAL A 121 -8.73 1.30 -3.36
N TYR A 122 -8.73 -0.02 -3.19
CA TYR A 122 -7.88 -0.92 -3.98
C TYR A 122 -8.17 -0.81 -5.48
N ASP A 123 -9.44 -0.85 -5.88
CA ASP A 123 -9.84 -0.77 -7.29
C ASP A 123 -9.50 0.59 -7.89
N ALA A 124 -9.69 1.69 -7.15
CA ALA A 124 -9.31 3.03 -7.56
C ALA A 124 -7.80 3.15 -7.80
N MET A 125 -6.99 2.69 -6.84
CA MET A 125 -5.53 2.68 -6.95
C MET A 125 -5.04 1.83 -8.12
N LYS A 126 -5.57 0.62 -8.28
CA LYS A 126 -5.24 -0.27 -9.38
C LYS A 126 -5.55 0.37 -10.75
N ASN A 127 -6.70 1.02 -10.86
CA ASN A 127 -7.08 1.71 -12.10
C ASN A 127 -6.11 2.85 -12.46
N ILE A 128 -5.70 3.65 -11.46
CA ILE A 128 -4.74 4.73 -11.67
C ILE A 128 -3.38 4.19 -12.12
N LEU A 129 -2.86 3.21 -11.40
CA LEU A 129 -1.53 2.67 -11.67
C LEU A 129 -1.43 2.00 -13.04
N LEU A 130 -2.50 1.37 -13.50
CA LEU A 130 -2.50 0.61 -14.75
C LEU A 130 -2.96 1.42 -15.97
N ASN A 131 -3.89 2.37 -15.78
CA ASN A 131 -4.66 2.93 -16.89
C ASN A 131 -4.65 4.45 -16.97
N ASN A 132 -4.14 5.19 -15.99
CA ASN A 132 -4.28 6.64 -15.92
C ASN A 132 -2.99 7.35 -15.50
N THR A 133 -2.11 7.60 -16.47
CA THR A 133 -0.84 8.29 -16.23
C THR A 133 -1.00 9.68 -15.62
N GLN A 134 -2.04 10.44 -16.00
CA GLN A 134 -2.26 11.78 -15.46
C GLN A 134 -2.64 11.74 -13.98
N SER A 135 -3.54 10.85 -13.60
CA SER A 135 -3.90 10.67 -12.19
C SER A 135 -2.75 10.08 -11.38
N LYS A 136 -1.95 9.20 -11.98
CA LYS A 136 -0.71 8.69 -11.37
C LYS A 136 0.25 9.84 -11.04
N ASN A 137 0.52 10.75 -11.97
CA ASN A 137 1.38 11.90 -11.72
C ASN A 137 0.83 12.82 -10.62
N LYS A 138 -0.49 13.07 -10.61
CA LYS A 138 -1.13 13.83 -9.51
C LYS A 138 -1.01 13.13 -8.15
N LEU A 139 -1.08 11.81 -8.13
CA LEU A 139 -0.90 11.05 -6.91
C LEU A 139 0.56 11.13 -6.41
N GLU A 140 1.53 11.04 -7.32
CA GLU A 140 2.95 11.26 -7.01
C GLU A 140 3.17 12.67 -6.45
N ASP A 141 2.63 13.70 -7.10
CA ASP A 141 2.74 15.09 -6.63
C ASP A 141 2.08 15.25 -5.25
N TYR A 142 0.92 14.65 -5.02
CA TYR A 142 0.22 14.71 -3.74
C TYR A 142 1.06 14.15 -2.60
N VAL A 143 1.72 13.00 -2.82
CA VAL A 143 2.58 12.37 -1.81
C VAL A 143 3.87 13.16 -1.61
N MET A 144 4.51 13.61 -2.70
CA MET A 144 5.81 14.29 -2.63
C MET A 144 5.73 15.72 -2.10
N THR A 145 4.61 16.41 -2.30
CA THR A 145 4.40 17.79 -1.85
C THR A 145 3.54 17.88 -0.60
N GLY A 146 2.86 16.80 -0.23
CA GLY A 146 1.96 16.75 0.94
C GLY A 146 2.71 16.91 2.26
N TYR A 147 2.06 17.59 3.19
CA TYR A 147 2.53 17.66 4.57
C TYR A 147 2.36 16.30 5.24
N GLY A 148 3.43 15.76 5.80
CA GLY A 148 3.38 14.50 6.56
C GLY A 148 4.04 13.30 5.87
N HIS A 149 4.72 13.50 4.73
CA HIS A 149 5.59 12.46 4.21
C HIS A 149 6.82 12.28 5.13
N THR A 150 7.25 11.04 5.26
CA THR A 150 8.38 10.65 6.11
C THR A 150 9.35 9.81 5.29
N ALA A 151 10.62 10.14 5.34
CA ALA A 151 11.67 9.33 4.72
C ALA A 151 11.85 8.02 5.50
N MET A 152 11.98 6.93 4.78
CA MET A 152 12.45 5.65 5.33
C MET A 152 13.97 5.63 5.39
N PRO A 153 14.58 4.78 6.23
CA PRO A 153 16.00 4.46 6.08
C PRO A 153 16.31 4.05 4.64
N MET A 154 17.48 4.40 4.12
CA MET A 154 17.93 3.87 2.83
C MET A 154 17.99 2.34 2.89
N THR A 155 17.78 1.69 1.76
CA THR A 155 17.95 0.24 1.67
C THR A 155 19.37 -0.17 2.05
N ASP A 156 19.47 -1.17 2.89
CA ASP A 156 20.75 -1.77 3.32
C ASP A 156 21.40 -2.64 2.22
N GLU A 157 22.50 -3.29 2.52
CA GLU A 157 23.21 -4.25 1.67
C GLU A 157 22.33 -5.42 1.20
N ASN A 158 21.23 -5.68 1.92
CA ASN A 158 20.24 -6.69 1.57
C ASN A 158 19.09 -6.13 0.72
N GLY A 159 19.15 -4.84 0.34
CA GLY A 159 18.09 -4.17 -0.38
C GLY A 159 16.86 -3.91 0.47
N ILE A 160 16.97 -3.90 1.81
CA ILE A 160 15.85 -3.81 2.74
C ILE A 160 15.79 -2.43 3.37
N SER A 161 14.58 -1.86 3.39
CA SER A 161 14.24 -0.67 4.16
C SER A 161 13.00 -0.95 5.01
N THR A 162 13.00 -0.54 6.28
CA THR A 162 11.89 -0.79 7.20
C THR A 162 11.52 0.46 7.98
N ALA A 163 10.23 0.81 7.96
CA ALA A 163 9.60 1.76 8.86
C ALA A 163 8.80 0.99 9.92
N THR A 164 8.98 1.35 11.19
CA THR A 164 8.34 0.68 12.32
C THR A 164 7.42 1.63 13.09
N SER A 165 6.61 1.07 13.99
CA SER A 165 5.69 1.83 14.85
C SER A 165 4.69 2.69 14.07
N LEU A 166 4.27 2.22 12.90
CA LEU A 166 3.29 2.91 12.07
C LEU A 166 1.89 2.74 12.66
N PRO A 167 1.16 3.83 12.97
CA PRO A 167 -0.25 3.75 13.32
C PRO A 167 -1.05 3.02 12.25
N LEU A 168 -2.08 2.29 12.60
CA LEU A 168 -2.93 1.65 11.60
C LEU A 168 -3.57 2.70 10.67
N GLY A 169 -3.66 2.38 9.37
CA GLY A 169 -4.20 3.28 8.36
C GLY A 169 -3.81 2.88 6.95
N LEU A 170 -4.16 3.74 6.00
CA LEU A 170 -3.74 3.64 4.61
C LEU A 170 -2.47 4.47 4.40
N TYR A 171 -1.49 3.90 3.72
CA TYR A 171 -0.21 4.53 3.39
C TYR A 171 0.05 4.51 1.89
N LEU A 172 0.64 5.58 1.40
CA LEU A 172 1.19 5.71 0.05
C LEU A 172 2.69 5.97 0.13
#